data_714d24d3e99f45aced72d87241b98dd1
#
_entry.id   714d24d3e99f45aced72d87241b98dd1
#
_cell.length_a   1.000
_cell.length_b   1.000
_cell.length_c   1.000
_cell.angle_alpha   90.00
_cell.angle_beta   90.00
_cell.angle_gamma   90.00
#
_symmetry.space_group_name_H-M   'P 1'
#
loop_
_entity.id
_entity.type
_entity.pdbx_description
1 polymer ?
#
loop_
_entity_poly.entity_id
_entity_poly.type
_entity_poly.pdbx_seq_one_letter_code
_entity_poly.pdbx_strand_id
1 'polypeptide(L)'
;MNLPLGASASNVRFLSRNDQGGRPDGVQVILHKGHAFIGHMFSDGYSVVDVRDPRQPETVAFVAAPKNTRSHHLQIHEDILLAVNGPNIWAMQQYATQQDYYAKSLIDSVQTEQPFAAGLRIFDVAKPASPREIAFLAMPGFGAHRIWWVGGRYAYVSVHFEGFIDHALAVIDVSDPSQPKLAGRWWLPGMNRGGGETPPASFGKRTALHHLISAGNLGYAAWRDGGFTIHDLSDPTNPKLISHRNYAPPFGGGAHTPLPLPRRNLLVLADEATSANCANGMAYTWLIDVREPSNPVSIGTLPTPAEEDFCAKGAKFGPHNLHENRPGSMQTDDLIFATYHNAGLRIYDIRNPLQPRQVGYFVPPAPERIVDQRPNPAKVIQSCDVFVDSNGIMYLTDTNAGLYILQYEGQ
;
A
#
# COMPACT_ATOMS: atom_id res chain seq x y z
N MET A 1 19.70 8.56 19.87
CA MET A 1 20.60 8.90 18.76
C MET A 1 20.27 10.29 18.25
N ASN A 2 21.25 10.98 17.66
CA ASN A 2 20.95 12.28 17.03
C ASN A 2 20.15 12.07 15.75
N LEU A 3 19.31 13.04 15.42
CA LEU A 3 18.57 13.07 14.16
C LEU A 3 19.57 13.07 12.98
N PRO A 4 19.34 12.30 11.89
CA PRO A 4 20.18 12.36 10.70
C PRO A 4 20.26 13.76 10.12
N LEU A 5 21.43 14.18 9.63
CA LEU A 5 21.60 15.49 9.03
C LEU A 5 20.63 15.69 7.84
N GLY A 6 19.88 16.77 7.85
CA GLY A 6 18.86 17.06 6.84
C GLY A 6 17.51 16.39 7.07
N ALA A 7 17.33 15.59 8.14
CA ALA A 7 16.04 15.12 8.58
C ALA A 7 15.34 16.17 9.47
N SER A 8 14.01 16.12 9.54
CA SER A 8 13.22 16.86 10.52
C SER A 8 12.21 15.94 11.23
N ALA A 9 11.93 16.25 12.49
CA ALA A 9 11.02 15.44 13.31
C ALA A 9 10.35 16.27 14.38
N SER A 10 9.17 15.83 14.81
CA SER A 10 8.48 16.31 16.00
C SER A 10 7.80 15.12 16.67
N ASN A 11 8.00 14.96 17.99
CA ASN A 11 7.48 13.85 18.79
C ASN A 11 7.83 12.44 18.24
N VAL A 12 8.90 12.35 17.46
CA VAL A 12 9.40 11.09 16.86
C VAL A 12 10.90 11.03 17.03
N ARG A 13 11.39 9.96 17.65
CA ARG A 13 12.80 9.67 17.83
C ARG A 13 13.30 8.74 16.73
N PHE A 14 14.41 9.10 16.12
CA PHE A 14 15.16 8.22 15.21
C PHE A 14 15.94 7.17 16.00
N LEU A 15 15.80 5.90 15.64
CA LEU A 15 16.55 4.79 16.23
C LEU A 15 17.66 4.30 15.31
N SER A 16 17.35 4.02 14.04
CA SER A 16 18.32 3.49 13.08
C SER A 16 17.81 3.56 11.65
N ARG A 17 18.67 3.17 10.70
CA ARG A 17 18.33 2.99 9.28
C ARG A 17 19.01 1.73 8.74
N ASN A 18 18.37 1.06 7.78
CA ASN A 18 18.92 -0.06 7.03
C ASN A 18 18.63 0.14 5.53
N ASP A 19 19.60 -0.11 4.66
CA ASP A 19 19.45 0.04 3.21
C ASP A 19 19.03 -1.26 2.51
N GLN A 20 18.58 -2.25 3.27
CA GLN A 20 18.10 -3.56 2.80
C GLN A 20 19.14 -4.31 1.93
N GLY A 21 20.41 -4.22 2.34
CA GLY A 21 21.51 -4.85 1.61
C GLY A 21 21.78 -4.19 0.26
N GLY A 22 21.68 -2.87 0.21
CA GLY A 22 21.91 -2.06 -0.98
C GLY A 22 20.68 -1.95 -1.91
N ARG A 23 19.47 -2.31 -1.46
CA ARG A 23 18.19 -2.25 -2.19
C ARG A 23 17.21 -1.30 -1.49
N PRO A 24 17.44 0.02 -1.50
CA PRO A 24 16.69 0.96 -0.67
C PRO A 24 15.29 1.31 -1.20
N ASP A 25 14.73 0.52 -2.09
CA ASP A 25 13.45 0.73 -2.78
C ASP A 25 12.29 -0.02 -2.12
N GLY A 26 12.28 -0.06 -0.77
CA GLY A 26 11.24 -0.69 0.01
C GLY A 26 9.84 -0.09 -0.22
N VAL A 27 8.83 -0.96 -0.35
CA VAL A 27 7.42 -0.58 -0.41
C VAL A 27 6.72 -1.05 0.85
N GLN A 28 5.99 -2.16 0.85
CA GLN A 28 5.32 -2.64 2.04
C GLN A 28 6.30 -3.29 3.02
N VAL A 29 6.11 -3.00 4.31
CA VAL A 29 6.84 -3.62 5.41
C VAL A 29 5.88 -4.35 6.35
N ILE A 30 6.23 -5.58 6.73
CA ILE A 30 5.50 -6.40 7.71
C ILE A 30 6.49 -7.04 8.67
N LEU A 31 6.14 -7.07 9.95
CA LEU A 31 6.97 -7.71 10.97
C LEU A 31 6.47 -9.11 11.30
N HIS A 32 7.44 -10.02 11.43
CA HIS A 32 7.21 -11.39 11.90
C HIS A 32 8.43 -11.90 12.66
N LYS A 33 8.25 -12.40 13.90
CA LYS A 33 9.32 -12.98 14.74
C LYS A 33 10.58 -12.11 14.82
N GLY A 34 10.40 -10.79 15.04
CA GLY A 34 11.51 -9.84 15.14
C GLY A 34 12.26 -9.58 13.83
N HIS A 35 11.65 -9.84 12.69
CA HIS A 35 12.19 -9.55 11.37
C HIS A 35 11.20 -8.72 10.57
N ALA A 36 11.72 -7.73 9.84
CA ALA A 36 10.97 -6.93 8.88
C ALA A 36 11.09 -7.55 7.48
N PHE A 37 9.97 -7.94 6.90
CA PHE A 37 9.86 -8.39 5.52
C PHE A 37 9.46 -7.18 4.67
N ILE A 38 10.24 -6.87 3.65
CA ILE A 38 10.10 -5.64 2.88
C ILE A 38 10.03 -5.96 1.40
N GLY A 39 8.87 -5.71 0.77
CA GLY A 39 8.69 -5.85 -0.67
C GLY A 39 9.35 -4.69 -1.41
N HIS A 40 9.89 -4.95 -2.61
CA HIS A 40 10.61 -3.98 -3.42
C HIS A 40 9.84 -3.52 -4.65
N MET A 41 10.01 -2.23 -5.02
CA MET A 41 9.42 -1.67 -6.22
C MET A 41 10.22 -2.02 -7.49
N PHE A 42 11.56 -1.93 -7.40
CA PHE A 42 12.47 -2.03 -8.55
C PHE A 42 13.44 -3.20 -8.44
N SER A 43 13.72 -3.68 -7.23
CA SER A 43 14.67 -4.78 -6.97
C SER A 43 13.96 -6.13 -6.96
N ASP A 44 13.48 -6.59 -8.07
CA ASP A 44 12.76 -7.87 -8.30
C ASP A 44 12.82 -8.88 -7.13
N GLY A 45 11.99 -8.70 -6.08
CA GLY A 45 11.96 -9.55 -4.90
C GLY A 45 11.55 -8.85 -3.60
N TYR A 46 11.94 -9.45 -2.47
CA TYR A 46 11.78 -8.87 -1.13
C TYR A 46 12.97 -9.16 -0.23
N SER A 47 13.24 -8.24 0.70
CA SER A 47 14.31 -8.37 1.72
C SER A 47 13.75 -8.79 3.07
N VAL A 48 14.58 -9.45 3.89
CA VAL A 48 14.33 -9.72 5.30
C VAL A 48 15.42 -9.05 6.12
N VAL A 49 15.00 -8.23 7.08
CA VAL A 49 15.89 -7.49 7.98
C VAL A 49 15.61 -7.95 9.40
N ASP A 50 16.64 -8.42 10.11
CA ASP A 50 16.57 -8.70 11.54
C ASP A 50 16.47 -7.36 12.29
N VAL A 51 15.39 -7.18 13.05
CA VAL A 51 15.10 -5.97 13.80
C VAL A 51 14.83 -6.25 15.28
N ARG A 52 15.30 -7.42 15.78
CA ARG A 52 15.20 -7.78 17.21
C ARG A 52 15.87 -6.74 18.11
N ASP A 53 16.98 -6.16 17.66
CA ASP A 53 17.45 -4.88 18.17
C ASP A 53 17.13 -3.78 17.14
N PRO A 54 16.14 -2.93 17.38
CA PRO A 54 15.74 -1.89 16.45
C PRO A 54 16.79 -0.78 16.26
N ARG A 55 17.89 -0.81 17.04
CA ARG A 55 19.02 0.11 16.89
C ARG A 55 20.14 -0.43 16.02
N GLN A 56 20.13 -1.75 15.74
CA GLN A 56 21.15 -2.45 14.95
C GLN A 56 20.49 -3.41 13.94
N PRO A 57 19.67 -2.90 13.01
CA PRO A 57 19.00 -3.74 12.02
C PRO A 57 20.02 -4.34 11.04
N GLU A 58 19.88 -5.63 10.75
CA GLU A 58 20.77 -6.37 9.84
C GLU A 58 19.97 -7.02 8.71
N THR A 59 20.36 -6.83 7.45
CA THR A 59 19.74 -7.54 6.32
C THR A 59 20.24 -8.99 6.32
N VAL A 60 19.34 -9.94 6.56
CA VAL A 60 19.68 -11.37 6.72
C VAL A 60 19.30 -12.22 5.52
N ALA A 61 18.38 -11.75 4.66
CA ALA A 61 18.02 -12.45 3.42
C ALA A 61 17.49 -11.50 2.34
N PHE A 62 17.63 -11.93 1.11
CA PHE A 62 16.90 -11.41 -0.06
C PHE A 62 16.35 -12.57 -0.87
N VAL A 63 15.04 -12.55 -1.12
CA VAL A 63 14.35 -13.58 -1.91
C VAL A 63 14.01 -12.97 -3.26
N ALA A 64 14.74 -13.40 -4.29
CA ALA A 64 14.54 -12.91 -5.64
C ALA A 64 13.20 -13.38 -6.23
N ALA A 65 12.57 -12.52 -7.00
CA ALA A 65 11.49 -12.85 -7.92
C ALA A 65 12.07 -13.21 -9.31
N PRO A 66 11.28 -13.82 -10.18
CA PRO A 66 11.65 -13.95 -11.59
C PRO A 66 11.97 -12.59 -12.23
N LYS A 67 12.80 -12.58 -13.27
CA LYS A 67 13.16 -11.35 -13.99
C LYS A 67 11.92 -10.55 -14.40
N ASN A 68 12.02 -9.24 -14.38
CA ASN A 68 10.94 -8.29 -14.69
C ASN A 68 9.71 -8.40 -13.78
N THR A 69 9.87 -8.99 -12.59
CA THR A 69 8.76 -9.25 -11.66
C THR A 69 9.01 -8.57 -10.34
N ARG A 70 8.14 -7.67 -9.95
CA ARG A 70 8.19 -7.04 -8.63
C ARG A 70 7.36 -7.81 -7.60
N SER A 71 7.84 -7.84 -6.35
CA SER A 71 7.15 -8.40 -5.18
C SER A 71 7.02 -7.33 -4.09
N HIS A 72 6.27 -6.27 -4.39
CA HIS A 72 6.24 -5.06 -3.59
C HIS A 72 5.22 -5.07 -2.44
N HIS A 73 4.29 -6.02 -2.42
CA HIS A 73 3.33 -6.19 -1.33
C HIS A 73 3.36 -7.61 -0.79
N LEU A 74 3.27 -7.70 0.54
CA LEU A 74 3.42 -8.90 1.34
C LEU A 74 2.35 -8.98 2.40
N GLN A 75 1.97 -10.19 2.81
CA GLN A 75 1.13 -10.44 3.99
C GLN A 75 1.63 -11.65 4.73
N ILE A 76 1.69 -11.57 6.06
CA ILE A 76 2.10 -12.69 6.90
C ILE A 76 1.03 -12.95 7.96
N HIS A 77 0.67 -14.21 8.10
CA HIS A 77 -0.08 -14.69 9.25
C HIS A 77 0.53 -16.03 9.70
N GLU A 78 0.78 -16.15 11.01
CA GLU A 78 1.58 -17.24 11.55
C GLU A 78 2.91 -17.38 10.79
N ASP A 79 3.21 -18.52 10.25
CA ASP A 79 4.45 -18.79 9.52
C ASP A 79 4.26 -18.84 7.98
N ILE A 80 3.15 -18.35 7.48
CA ILE A 80 2.85 -18.27 6.05
C ILE A 80 2.95 -16.83 5.57
N LEU A 81 3.74 -16.62 4.52
CA LEU A 81 3.86 -15.35 3.81
C LEU A 81 3.24 -15.47 2.42
N LEU A 82 2.38 -14.52 2.08
CA LEU A 82 1.86 -14.31 0.73
C LEU A 82 2.58 -13.10 0.12
N ALA A 83 3.14 -13.27 -1.09
CA ALA A 83 3.83 -12.21 -1.83
C ALA A 83 3.21 -12.03 -3.21
N VAL A 84 2.89 -10.79 -3.58
CA VAL A 84 2.41 -10.49 -4.93
C VAL A 84 3.54 -10.65 -5.94
N ASN A 85 3.17 -11.13 -7.13
CA ASN A 85 3.99 -11.06 -8.32
C ASN A 85 3.21 -10.34 -9.43
N GLY A 86 3.80 -9.28 -9.94
CA GLY A 86 3.31 -8.51 -11.08
C GLY A 86 4.47 -7.91 -11.86
N PRO A 87 4.23 -7.32 -13.04
CA PRO A 87 5.32 -6.79 -13.87
C PRO A 87 6.05 -5.64 -13.18
N ASN A 88 7.37 -5.64 -13.27
CA ASN A 88 8.19 -4.46 -13.00
C ASN A 88 8.14 -3.54 -14.22
N ILE A 89 7.00 -2.86 -14.39
CA ILE A 89 6.67 -2.08 -15.59
C ILE A 89 7.74 -1.04 -15.89
N TRP A 90 8.31 -0.41 -14.85
CA TRP A 90 9.31 0.64 -15.00
C TRP A 90 10.65 0.14 -15.53
N ALA A 91 10.98 -1.14 -15.32
CA ALA A 91 12.14 -1.80 -15.94
C ALA A 91 11.85 -2.29 -17.36
N MET A 92 10.59 -2.61 -17.66
CA MET A 92 10.18 -3.25 -18.93
C MET A 92 9.78 -2.25 -20.01
N GLN A 93 9.31 -1.07 -19.61
CA GLN A 93 8.79 -0.06 -20.53
C GLN A 93 9.17 1.34 -20.07
N GLN A 94 9.59 2.18 -21.01
CA GLN A 94 9.85 3.60 -20.77
C GLN A 94 8.58 4.43 -20.99
N TYR A 95 8.36 5.40 -20.12
CA TYR A 95 7.33 6.43 -20.23
C TYR A 95 8.03 7.80 -20.26
N ALA A 96 7.46 8.77 -20.97
CA ALA A 96 8.01 10.12 -20.98
C ALA A 96 7.85 10.79 -19.61
N THR A 97 6.72 10.54 -18.94
CA THR A 97 6.45 11.00 -17.57
C THR A 97 5.79 9.89 -16.74
N GLN A 98 5.79 10.05 -15.41
CA GLN A 98 5.03 9.12 -14.54
C GLN A 98 3.52 9.21 -14.79
N GLN A 99 3.03 10.40 -15.16
CA GLN A 99 1.62 10.66 -15.45
C GLN A 99 1.13 9.85 -16.66
N ASP A 100 1.97 9.57 -17.64
CA ASP A 100 1.60 8.78 -18.82
C ASP A 100 1.13 7.37 -18.42
N TYR A 101 1.72 6.79 -17.39
CA TYR A 101 1.29 5.50 -16.84
C TYR A 101 -0.08 5.60 -16.14
N TYR A 102 -0.33 6.69 -15.39
CA TYR A 102 -1.57 6.86 -14.64
C TYR A 102 -2.70 7.51 -15.45
N ALA A 103 -2.40 7.99 -16.67
CA ALA A 103 -3.36 8.69 -17.51
C ALA A 103 -4.38 7.77 -18.20
N LYS A 104 -4.17 6.45 -18.16
CA LYS A 104 -4.98 5.45 -18.85
C LYS A 104 -5.20 4.23 -17.95
N SER A 105 -6.10 3.33 -18.36
CA SER A 105 -6.23 2.00 -17.75
C SER A 105 -4.91 1.20 -17.87
N LEU A 106 -4.76 0.16 -17.07
CA LEU A 106 -3.55 -0.66 -17.09
C LEU A 106 -3.28 -1.26 -18.48
N ILE A 107 -4.29 -1.84 -19.10
CA ILE A 107 -4.17 -2.49 -20.42
C ILE A 107 -3.85 -1.51 -21.55
N ASP A 108 -4.24 -0.25 -21.41
CA ASP A 108 -3.95 0.80 -22.40
C ASP A 108 -2.61 1.49 -22.14
N SER A 109 -2.04 1.33 -20.92
CA SER A 109 -0.74 1.90 -20.52
C SER A 109 0.43 0.97 -20.75
N VAL A 110 0.24 -0.35 -20.62
CA VAL A 110 1.32 -1.35 -20.72
C VAL A 110 1.30 -1.98 -22.09
N GLN A 111 2.37 -1.78 -22.85
CA GLN A 111 2.52 -2.23 -24.23
C GLN A 111 3.72 -3.17 -24.42
N THR A 112 4.34 -3.64 -23.33
CA THR A 112 5.49 -4.54 -23.40
C THR A 112 5.03 -5.99 -23.46
N GLU A 113 5.73 -6.78 -24.29
CA GLU A 113 5.57 -8.24 -24.36
C GLU A 113 6.68 -9.01 -23.61
N GLN A 114 7.52 -8.29 -22.85
CA GLN A 114 8.58 -8.95 -22.08
C GLN A 114 7.98 -9.90 -21.04
N PRO A 115 8.54 -11.11 -20.85
CA PRO A 115 8.00 -12.08 -19.91
C PRO A 115 8.24 -11.63 -18.46
N PHE A 116 7.25 -11.92 -17.60
CA PHE A 116 7.29 -11.75 -16.16
C PHE A 116 6.42 -12.83 -15.51
N ALA A 117 6.55 -13.03 -14.18
CA ALA A 117 5.65 -13.91 -13.45
C ALA A 117 4.48 -13.11 -12.88
N ALA A 118 3.24 -13.55 -13.16
CA ALA A 118 2.01 -12.96 -12.67
C ALA A 118 1.30 -13.90 -11.71
N GLY A 119 1.04 -13.47 -10.47
CA GLY A 119 0.36 -14.32 -9.51
C GLY A 119 0.65 -14.02 -8.05
N LEU A 120 0.54 -15.05 -7.24
CA LEU A 120 0.75 -15.01 -5.79
C LEU A 120 1.74 -16.12 -5.42
N ARG A 121 2.89 -15.75 -4.83
CA ARG A 121 3.85 -16.69 -4.26
C ARG A 121 3.53 -16.92 -2.78
N ILE A 122 3.63 -18.14 -2.33
CA ILE A 122 3.41 -18.53 -0.93
C ILE A 122 4.69 -19.10 -0.36
N PHE A 123 5.08 -18.63 0.82
CA PHE A 123 6.30 -19.05 1.50
C PHE A 123 6.01 -19.53 2.92
N ASP A 124 6.77 -20.52 3.36
CA ASP A 124 7.00 -20.85 4.75
C ASP A 124 8.11 -19.93 5.29
N VAL A 125 7.78 -19.16 6.33
CA VAL A 125 8.68 -18.21 7.00
C VAL A 125 8.88 -18.54 8.49
N ALA A 126 8.68 -19.80 8.87
CA ALA A 126 8.96 -20.27 10.23
C ALA A 126 10.40 -19.95 10.66
N LYS A 127 11.31 -19.91 9.70
CA LYS A 127 12.68 -19.40 9.82
C LYS A 127 12.82 -18.13 8.98
N PRO A 128 12.62 -16.92 9.56
CA PRO A 128 12.60 -15.67 8.82
C PRO A 128 13.82 -15.41 7.92
N ALA A 129 15.02 -15.79 8.38
CA ALA A 129 16.26 -15.63 7.61
C ALA A 129 16.42 -16.64 6.45
N SER A 130 15.50 -17.62 6.31
CA SER A 130 15.52 -18.66 5.27
C SER A 130 14.12 -18.95 4.75
N PRO A 131 13.44 -17.99 4.13
CA PRO A 131 12.11 -18.22 3.55
C PRO A 131 12.13 -19.34 2.52
N ARG A 132 11.14 -20.20 2.55
CA ARG A 132 11.02 -21.36 1.63
C ARG A 132 9.71 -21.25 0.84
N GLU A 133 9.81 -21.09 -0.47
CA GLU A 133 8.62 -21.12 -1.33
C GLU A 133 7.94 -22.48 -1.28
N ILE A 134 6.63 -22.50 -1.07
CA ILE A 134 5.81 -23.70 -0.98
C ILE A 134 4.78 -23.81 -2.09
N ALA A 135 4.34 -22.67 -2.69
CA ALA A 135 3.41 -22.67 -3.80
C ALA A 135 3.51 -21.38 -4.62
N PHE A 136 3.03 -21.48 -5.85
CA PHE A 136 2.76 -20.34 -6.73
C PHE A 136 1.39 -20.48 -7.37
N LEU A 137 0.49 -19.54 -7.10
CA LEU A 137 -0.79 -19.42 -7.80
C LEU A 137 -0.63 -18.47 -8.98
N ALA A 138 -0.51 -19.01 -10.18
CA ALA A 138 -0.46 -18.23 -11.41
C ALA A 138 -1.79 -17.53 -11.66
N MET A 139 -1.74 -16.27 -12.07
CA MET A 139 -2.91 -15.46 -12.42
C MET A 139 -2.72 -14.86 -13.80
N PRO A 140 -3.53 -15.26 -14.80
CA PRO A 140 -3.47 -14.70 -16.15
C PRO A 140 -3.71 -13.19 -16.14
N GLY A 141 -2.96 -12.44 -16.96
CA GLY A 141 -2.98 -10.98 -17.01
C GLY A 141 -1.75 -10.36 -16.36
N PHE A 142 -1.86 -9.20 -15.73
CA PHE A 142 -0.74 -8.51 -15.08
C PHE A 142 -0.54 -8.90 -13.60
N GLY A 143 -1.23 -9.96 -13.12
CA GLY A 143 -1.04 -10.52 -11.80
C GLY A 143 -1.58 -9.70 -10.66
N ALA A 144 -0.98 -9.90 -9.47
CA ALA A 144 -1.43 -9.32 -8.21
C ALA A 144 -0.70 -8.01 -7.87
N HIS A 145 -1.41 -7.12 -7.14
CA HIS A 145 -0.85 -5.83 -6.74
C HIS A 145 -0.86 -5.64 -5.21
N ARG A 146 -1.99 -5.86 -4.53
CA ARG A 146 -2.12 -5.67 -3.08
C ARG A 146 -2.85 -6.86 -2.46
N ILE A 147 -2.54 -7.17 -1.19
CA ILE A 147 -3.17 -8.28 -0.45
C ILE A 147 -3.70 -7.75 0.87
N TRP A 148 -4.85 -8.24 1.31
CA TRP A 148 -5.27 -8.23 2.69
C TRP A 148 -5.48 -9.67 3.17
N TRP A 149 -4.69 -10.08 4.14
CA TRP A 149 -4.84 -11.37 4.80
C TRP A 149 -4.25 -11.28 6.21
N VAL A 150 -5.08 -11.50 7.19
CA VAL A 150 -4.73 -11.45 8.63
C VAL A 150 -5.03 -12.78 9.30
N GLY A 151 -5.04 -13.85 8.52
CA GLY A 151 -5.40 -15.20 8.91
C GLY A 151 -6.77 -15.62 8.38
N GLY A 152 -7.15 -16.85 8.74
CA GLY A 152 -8.37 -17.46 8.23
C GLY A 152 -8.21 -18.01 6.80
N ARG A 153 -9.33 -18.49 6.28
CA ARG A 153 -9.38 -19.23 5.01
C ARG A 153 -9.13 -18.38 3.78
N TYR A 154 -9.55 -17.10 3.77
CA TYR A 154 -9.58 -16.29 2.57
C TYR A 154 -8.68 -15.07 2.63
N ALA A 155 -7.90 -14.87 1.57
CA ALA A 155 -7.16 -13.65 1.30
C ALA A 155 -7.89 -12.82 0.23
N TYR A 156 -7.92 -11.49 0.41
CA TYR A 156 -8.48 -10.55 -0.55
C TYR A 156 -7.33 -9.87 -1.30
N VAL A 157 -7.33 -10.03 -2.63
CA VAL A 157 -6.20 -9.63 -3.45
C VAL A 157 -6.68 -8.74 -4.60
N SER A 158 -6.02 -7.63 -4.84
CA SER A 158 -6.24 -6.88 -6.07
C SER A 158 -5.47 -7.56 -7.20
N VAL A 159 -6.17 -7.99 -8.25
CA VAL A 159 -5.64 -8.80 -9.35
C VAL A 159 -6.13 -8.26 -10.69
N HIS A 160 -5.20 -8.10 -11.63
CA HIS A 160 -5.60 -7.90 -13.02
C HIS A 160 -5.90 -9.25 -13.67
N PHE A 161 -7.15 -9.44 -14.07
CA PHE A 161 -7.57 -10.59 -14.88
C PHE A 161 -7.49 -10.25 -16.37
N GLU A 162 -7.19 -11.24 -17.19
CA GLU A 162 -7.26 -11.11 -18.63
C GLU A 162 -8.65 -10.63 -19.08
N GLY A 163 -8.72 -9.68 -20.00
CA GLY A 163 -9.96 -9.06 -20.47
C GLY A 163 -10.47 -7.90 -19.63
N PHE A 164 -9.92 -7.65 -18.45
CA PHE A 164 -10.29 -6.51 -17.60
C PHE A 164 -9.43 -5.29 -17.94
N ILE A 165 -9.98 -4.09 -17.75
CA ILE A 165 -9.24 -2.85 -17.99
C ILE A 165 -8.14 -2.61 -16.98
N ASP A 166 -8.33 -3.07 -15.72
CA ASP A 166 -7.39 -2.92 -14.62
C ASP A 166 -7.69 -3.94 -13.50
N HIS A 167 -7.09 -3.78 -12.32
CA HIS A 167 -7.22 -4.68 -11.19
C HIS A 167 -8.66 -4.74 -10.62
N ALA A 168 -9.10 -5.95 -10.37
CA ALA A 168 -10.37 -6.30 -9.72
C ALA A 168 -10.11 -7.06 -8.41
N LEU A 169 -11.15 -7.36 -7.64
CA LEU A 169 -11.05 -8.16 -6.42
C LEU A 169 -11.00 -9.65 -6.77
N ALA A 170 -9.97 -10.31 -6.26
CA ALA A 170 -9.90 -11.77 -6.15
C ALA A 170 -10.03 -12.18 -4.68
N VAL A 171 -10.81 -13.21 -4.42
CA VAL A 171 -10.84 -13.92 -3.13
C VAL A 171 -10.10 -15.23 -3.31
N ILE A 172 -9.02 -15.40 -2.57
CA ILE A 172 -8.15 -16.58 -2.68
C ILE A 172 -8.35 -17.46 -1.45
N ASP A 173 -8.70 -18.71 -1.67
CA ASP A 173 -8.73 -19.74 -0.63
C ASP A 173 -7.29 -20.18 -0.35
N VAL A 174 -6.81 -19.92 0.86
CA VAL A 174 -5.50 -20.28 1.37
C VAL A 174 -5.58 -21.25 2.54
N SER A 175 -6.69 -21.97 2.69
CA SER A 175 -6.88 -22.97 3.75
C SER A 175 -5.83 -24.10 3.68
N ASP A 176 -5.37 -24.42 2.47
CA ASP A 176 -4.15 -25.18 2.21
C ASP A 176 -3.15 -24.27 1.48
N PRO A 177 -2.16 -23.68 2.18
CA PRO A 177 -1.20 -22.78 1.57
C PRO A 177 -0.35 -23.42 0.46
N SER A 178 -0.28 -24.75 0.40
CA SER A 178 0.42 -25.48 -0.67
C SER A 178 -0.42 -25.61 -1.95
N GLN A 179 -1.73 -25.36 -1.87
CA GLN A 179 -2.68 -25.48 -2.98
C GLN A 179 -3.66 -24.28 -3.00
N PRO A 180 -3.18 -23.03 -3.04
CA PRO A 180 -4.04 -21.87 -3.07
C PRO A 180 -4.88 -21.85 -4.34
N LYS A 181 -6.12 -21.33 -4.26
CA LYS A 181 -7.02 -21.30 -5.41
C LYS A 181 -7.94 -20.09 -5.38
N LEU A 182 -8.31 -19.62 -6.57
CA LEU A 182 -9.33 -18.58 -6.72
C LEU A 182 -10.69 -19.13 -6.24
N ALA A 183 -11.29 -18.47 -5.25
CA ALA A 183 -12.57 -18.84 -4.67
C ALA A 183 -13.72 -17.89 -5.08
N GLY A 184 -13.41 -16.62 -5.38
CA GLY A 184 -14.38 -15.63 -5.78
C GLY A 184 -13.73 -14.40 -6.41
N ARG A 185 -14.55 -13.54 -7.01
CA ARG A 185 -14.11 -12.27 -7.60
C ARG A 185 -15.25 -11.27 -7.64
N TRP A 186 -14.85 -9.99 -7.60
CA TRP A 186 -15.79 -8.89 -7.75
C TRP A 186 -15.12 -7.69 -8.43
N TRP A 187 -15.85 -6.89 -9.17
CA TRP A 187 -15.34 -5.70 -9.88
C TRP A 187 -16.44 -4.64 -10.04
N LEU A 188 -16.04 -3.41 -10.26
CA LEU A 188 -16.97 -2.35 -10.63
C LEU A 188 -17.54 -2.63 -12.04
N PRO A 189 -18.88 -2.54 -12.24
CA PRO A 189 -19.49 -2.72 -13.56
C PRO A 189 -18.86 -1.81 -14.61
N GLY A 190 -18.48 -2.37 -15.76
CA GLY A 190 -17.74 -1.69 -16.82
C GLY A 190 -16.26 -2.06 -16.90
N MET A 191 -15.72 -2.80 -15.93
CA MET A 191 -14.30 -3.17 -15.95
C MET A 191 -13.98 -4.39 -16.82
N ASN A 192 -14.95 -5.28 -17.07
CA ASN A 192 -14.74 -6.51 -17.84
C ASN A 192 -14.97 -6.26 -19.33
N ARG A 193 -14.01 -5.59 -20.00
CA ARG A 193 -14.07 -5.27 -21.43
C ARG A 193 -14.13 -6.55 -22.30
N GLY A 194 -13.37 -7.58 -21.93
CA GLY A 194 -13.37 -8.88 -22.62
C GLY A 194 -14.71 -9.62 -22.53
N GLY A 195 -15.49 -9.37 -21.48
CA GLY A 195 -16.86 -9.86 -21.30
C GLY A 195 -17.93 -8.97 -21.95
N GLY A 196 -17.53 -7.92 -22.70
CA GLY A 196 -18.46 -7.03 -23.39
C GLY A 196 -18.92 -5.82 -22.58
N GLU A 197 -18.38 -5.61 -21.38
CA GLU A 197 -18.71 -4.41 -20.60
C GLU A 197 -18.03 -3.16 -21.18
N THR A 198 -18.69 -2.02 -21.05
CA THR A 198 -18.16 -0.71 -21.44
C THR A 198 -17.98 0.15 -20.18
N PRO A 199 -16.75 0.70 -19.94
CA PRO A 199 -16.54 1.61 -18.83
C PRO A 199 -17.48 2.82 -18.91
N PRO A 200 -18.19 3.16 -17.80
CA PRO A 200 -19.04 4.34 -17.78
C PRO A 200 -18.19 5.62 -17.86
N ALA A 201 -18.78 6.71 -18.38
CA ALA A 201 -18.10 8.01 -18.49
C ALA A 201 -17.64 8.58 -17.13
N SER A 202 -18.20 8.09 -16.02
CA SER A 202 -17.79 8.45 -14.66
C SER A 202 -16.51 7.78 -14.20
N PHE A 203 -15.99 6.78 -14.92
CA PHE A 203 -14.68 6.23 -14.62
C PHE A 203 -13.61 7.28 -14.91
N GLY A 204 -12.76 7.53 -13.91
CA GLY A 204 -11.60 8.39 -14.07
C GLY A 204 -10.54 7.75 -14.97
N LYS A 205 -9.38 8.39 -15.03
CA LYS A 205 -8.24 7.93 -15.81
C LYS A 205 -7.81 6.51 -15.42
N ARG A 206 -7.85 6.21 -14.10
CA ARG A 206 -7.40 4.94 -13.56
C ARG A 206 -8.41 4.36 -12.56
N THR A 207 -9.43 3.67 -13.02
CA THR A 207 -10.35 2.91 -12.15
C THR A 207 -9.83 1.50 -11.97
N ALA A 208 -9.36 1.19 -10.76
CA ALA A 208 -8.71 -0.07 -10.42
C ALA A 208 -8.84 -0.35 -8.93
N LEU A 209 -9.11 -1.58 -8.52
CA LEU A 209 -8.97 -1.95 -7.11
C LEU A 209 -7.50 -1.77 -6.70
N HIS A 210 -7.26 -0.93 -5.71
CA HIS A 210 -5.95 -0.87 -5.08
C HIS A 210 -5.90 -1.80 -3.87
N HIS A 211 -6.78 -1.63 -2.92
CA HIS A 211 -6.77 -2.39 -1.67
C HIS A 211 -8.17 -2.65 -1.15
N LEU A 212 -8.39 -3.82 -0.54
CA LEU A 212 -9.54 -4.11 0.30
C LEU A 212 -9.05 -4.48 1.69
N ILE A 213 -9.63 -3.88 2.73
CA ILE A 213 -9.42 -4.24 4.14
C ILE A 213 -10.76 -4.71 4.70
N SER A 214 -10.77 -5.88 5.33
CA SER A 214 -11.98 -6.41 5.98
C SER A 214 -11.99 -6.14 7.48
N ALA A 215 -13.18 -5.90 8.03
CA ALA A 215 -13.44 -5.83 9.46
C ALA A 215 -14.77 -6.54 9.76
N GLY A 216 -14.72 -7.65 10.47
CA GLY A 216 -15.87 -8.55 10.61
C GLY A 216 -16.34 -9.04 9.24
N ASN A 217 -17.65 -8.94 8.99
CA ASN A 217 -18.25 -9.31 7.70
C ASN A 217 -18.31 -8.16 6.70
N LEU A 218 -17.64 -7.04 6.95
CA LEU A 218 -17.59 -5.93 6.01
C LEU A 218 -16.22 -5.84 5.33
N GLY A 219 -16.23 -5.57 4.02
CA GLY A 219 -15.04 -5.26 3.23
C GLY A 219 -15.09 -3.81 2.75
N TYR A 220 -14.02 -3.08 2.96
CA TYR A 220 -13.85 -1.70 2.51
C TYR A 220 -12.82 -1.70 1.39
N ALA A 221 -13.21 -1.31 0.19
CA ALA A 221 -12.36 -1.42 -0.99
C ALA A 221 -12.13 -0.07 -1.65
N ALA A 222 -10.88 0.27 -1.93
CA ALA A 222 -10.45 1.50 -2.58
C ALA A 222 -10.15 1.24 -4.07
N TRP A 223 -10.75 2.03 -4.96
CA TRP A 223 -10.77 1.82 -6.41
C TRP A 223 -10.09 2.95 -7.19
N ARG A 224 -9.05 3.55 -6.64
CA ARG A 224 -8.36 4.70 -7.23
C ARG A 224 -9.35 5.79 -7.65
N ASP A 225 -9.38 6.20 -8.92
CA ASP A 225 -10.33 7.22 -9.42
C ASP A 225 -11.79 6.73 -9.43
N GLY A 226 -12.03 5.45 -9.16
CA GLY A 226 -13.36 4.86 -8.95
C GLY A 226 -13.91 5.07 -7.54
N GLY A 227 -13.17 5.70 -6.62
CA GLY A 227 -13.61 5.95 -5.25
C GLY A 227 -13.49 4.74 -4.34
N PHE A 228 -14.49 4.50 -3.49
CA PHE A 228 -14.50 3.35 -2.59
C PHE A 228 -15.85 2.65 -2.54
N THR A 229 -15.83 1.38 -2.17
CA THR A 229 -17.01 0.55 -1.97
C THR A 229 -17.00 -0.11 -0.61
N ILE A 230 -18.20 -0.39 -0.07
CA ILE A 230 -18.39 -1.24 1.11
C ILE A 230 -19.12 -2.50 0.65
N HIS A 231 -18.63 -3.66 1.09
CA HIS A 231 -19.15 -4.96 0.71
C HIS A 231 -19.60 -5.76 1.93
N ASP A 232 -20.67 -6.54 1.76
CA ASP A 232 -20.99 -7.67 2.63
C ASP A 232 -20.13 -8.88 2.21
N LEU A 233 -19.34 -9.37 3.15
CA LEU A 233 -18.46 -10.54 3.03
C LEU A 233 -18.96 -11.72 3.87
N SER A 234 -20.24 -11.77 4.23
CA SER A 234 -20.83 -12.92 4.95
C SER A 234 -20.64 -14.23 4.17
N ASP A 235 -20.67 -14.15 2.85
CA ASP A 235 -20.11 -15.15 1.94
C ASP A 235 -18.89 -14.55 1.23
N PRO A 236 -17.68 -14.81 1.70
CA PRO A 236 -16.47 -14.23 1.09
C PRO A 236 -16.28 -14.61 -0.38
N THR A 237 -16.83 -15.74 -0.82
CA THR A 237 -16.70 -16.20 -2.21
C THR A 237 -17.61 -15.45 -3.18
N ASN A 238 -18.59 -14.72 -2.65
CA ASN A 238 -19.57 -13.95 -3.41
C ASN A 238 -19.81 -12.57 -2.76
N PRO A 239 -18.81 -11.66 -2.75
CA PRO A 239 -18.91 -10.34 -2.17
C PRO A 239 -20.09 -9.56 -2.74
N LYS A 240 -20.90 -8.95 -1.88
CA LYS A 240 -22.07 -8.16 -2.30
C LYS A 240 -21.84 -6.68 -2.02
N LEU A 241 -22.08 -5.84 -3.02
CA LEU A 241 -22.01 -4.40 -2.87
C LEU A 241 -23.10 -3.89 -1.91
N ILE A 242 -22.69 -3.15 -0.88
CA ILE A 242 -23.60 -2.41 0.01
C ILE A 242 -23.69 -0.96 -0.46
N SER A 243 -22.55 -0.30 -0.68
CA SER A 243 -22.51 1.09 -1.14
C SER A 243 -21.26 1.41 -1.96
N HIS A 244 -21.36 2.46 -2.79
CA HIS A 244 -20.28 3.01 -3.59
C HIS A 244 -20.29 4.53 -3.47
N ARG A 245 -19.13 5.14 -3.21
CA ARG A 245 -18.92 6.60 -3.20
C ARG A 245 -17.68 6.94 -3.99
N ASN A 246 -17.75 8.03 -4.74
CA ASN A 246 -16.62 8.57 -5.49
C ASN A 246 -16.54 10.09 -5.28
N TYR A 247 -15.36 10.58 -4.95
CA TYR A 247 -15.10 12.01 -4.76
C TYR A 247 -14.36 12.63 -5.97
N ALA A 248 -14.04 11.84 -6.98
CA ALA A 248 -13.38 12.29 -8.21
C ALA A 248 -14.35 12.25 -9.41
N PRO A 249 -14.61 13.36 -10.10
CA PRO A 249 -14.35 14.72 -9.70
C PRO A 249 -15.29 15.22 -8.58
N PRO A 250 -15.06 16.35 -7.91
CA PRO A 250 -14.09 17.42 -8.26
C PRO A 250 -12.70 17.22 -7.66
N PHE A 251 -12.54 16.27 -6.73
CA PHE A 251 -11.23 15.97 -6.13
C PHE A 251 -10.37 15.11 -7.05
N GLY A 252 -9.05 15.02 -6.77
CA GLY A 252 -8.08 14.37 -7.66
C GLY A 252 -8.24 12.86 -7.81
N GLY A 253 -9.01 12.19 -6.94
CA GLY A 253 -9.13 10.73 -6.91
C GLY A 253 -7.91 10.04 -6.33
N GLY A 254 -7.71 8.78 -6.72
CA GLY A 254 -6.57 8.00 -6.24
C GLY A 254 -6.85 7.24 -4.94
N ALA A 255 -8.11 6.91 -4.62
CA ALA A 255 -8.48 6.13 -3.43
C ALA A 255 -7.60 4.87 -3.30
N HIS A 256 -6.87 4.75 -2.18
CA HIS A 256 -5.74 3.86 -2.05
C HIS A 256 -5.83 2.91 -0.86
N THR A 257 -5.84 3.45 0.36
CA THR A 257 -5.82 2.66 1.60
C THR A 257 -7.07 2.93 2.43
N PRO A 258 -8.03 1.99 2.48
CA PRO A 258 -9.28 2.13 3.23
C PRO A 258 -9.15 1.47 4.59
N LEU A 259 -8.68 2.20 5.61
CA LEU A 259 -8.50 1.70 6.98
C LEU A 259 -9.80 1.79 7.78
N PRO A 260 -10.50 0.68 8.08
CA PRO A 260 -11.67 0.70 8.95
C PRO A 260 -11.26 0.80 10.43
N LEU A 261 -12.03 1.58 11.19
CA LEU A 261 -11.98 1.69 12.65
C LEU A 261 -13.35 1.27 13.21
N PRO A 262 -13.62 -0.05 13.29
CA PRO A 262 -14.99 -0.54 13.53
C PRO A 262 -15.54 -0.15 14.92
N ARG A 263 -14.70 -0.05 15.94
CA ARG A 263 -15.13 0.40 17.28
C ARG A 263 -15.62 1.84 17.30
N ARG A 264 -15.26 2.64 16.29
CA ARG A 264 -15.65 4.05 16.15
C ARG A 264 -16.62 4.28 14.99
N ASN A 265 -16.97 3.24 14.26
CA ASN A 265 -17.75 3.34 13.03
C ASN A 265 -17.18 4.38 12.04
N LEU A 266 -15.86 4.39 11.91
CA LEU A 266 -15.14 5.27 11.00
C LEU A 266 -14.39 4.45 9.95
N LEU A 267 -14.29 5.03 8.76
CA LEU A 267 -13.36 4.63 7.72
C LEU A 267 -12.38 5.78 7.47
N VAL A 268 -11.09 5.51 7.55
CA VAL A 268 -10.02 6.44 7.15
C VAL A 268 -9.56 6.03 5.75
N LEU A 269 -9.84 6.87 4.75
CA LEU A 269 -9.51 6.59 3.36
C LEU A 269 -8.41 7.53 2.88
N ALA A 270 -7.23 7.00 2.62
CA ALA A 270 -6.13 7.76 2.01
C ALA A 270 -6.23 7.71 0.49
N ASP A 271 -6.12 8.87 -0.16
CA ASP A 271 -5.88 8.98 -1.60
C ASP A 271 -4.36 8.89 -1.87
N GLU A 272 -3.95 8.37 -3.01
CA GLU A 272 -2.54 8.41 -3.44
C GLU A 272 -2.30 9.61 -4.36
N ALA A 273 -1.32 10.44 -4.02
CA ALA A 273 -0.79 11.40 -4.98
C ALA A 273 0.03 10.68 -6.05
N THR A 274 -0.38 10.78 -7.32
CA THR A 274 0.27 10.08 -8.44
C THR A 274 1.11 11.00 -9.33
N SER A 275 1.00 12.33 -9.17
CA SER A 275 1.76 13.32 -9.93
C SER A 275 2.79 14.03 -9.08
N ALA A 276 3.90 14.42 -9.73
CA ALA A 276 4.89 15.29 -9.11
C ALA A 276 4.36 16.73 -8.96
N ASN A 277 4.90 17.47 -8.00
CA ASN A 277 4.67 18.90 -7.81
C ASN A 277 3.18 19.28 -7.70
N CYS A 278 2.35 18.40 -7.14
CA CYS A 278 0.90 18.58 -6.97
C CYS A 278 0.14 18.86 -8.28
N ALA A 279 0.65 18.40 -9.41
CA ALA A 279 0.07 18.72 -10.72
C ALA A 279 -1.36 18.22 -10.94
N ASN A 280 -1.81 17.20 -10.20
CA ASN A 280 -3.20 16.70 -10.23
C ASN A 280 -4.08 17.31 -9.11
N GLY A 281 -3.62 18.36 -8.44
CA GLY A 281 -4.26 18.90 -7.25
C GLY A 281 -3.87 18.15 -5.98
N MET A 282 -4.53 18.48 -4.87
CA MET A 282 -4.26 17.89 -3.57
C MET A 282 -4.94 16.53 -3.42
N ALA A 283 -4.20 15.56 -2.88
CA ALA A 283 -4.74 14.30 -2.39
C ALA A 283 -5.01 14.40 -0.89
N TYR A 284 -6.06 13.73 -0.41
CA TYR A 284 -6.52 13.85 0.96
C TYR A 284 -6.55 12.49 1.67
N THR A 285 -6.56 12.54 2.99
CA THR A 285 -6.98 11.41 3.82
C THR A 285 -8.32 11.75 4.44
N TRP A 286 -9.36 11.07 4.00
CA TRP A 286 -10.76 11.32 4.37
C TRP A 286 -11.11 10.61 5.67
N LEU A 287 -11.91 11.26 6.50
CA LEU A 287 -12.60 10.67 7.65
C LEU A 287 -14.07 10.50 7.28
N ILE A 288 -14.54 9.27 7.29
CA ILE A 288 -15.85 8.87 6.78
C ILE A 288 -16.61 8.17 7.90
N ASP A 289 -17.79 8.66 8.23
CA ASP A 289 -18.74 8.00 9.12
C ASP A 289 -19.40 6.83 8.38
N VAL A 290 -19.26 5.63 8.93
CA VAL A 290 -19.80 4.38 8.38
C VAL A 290 -20.75 3.68 9.35
N ARG A 291 -21.38 4.40 10.29
CA ARG A 291 -22.44 3.86 11.17
C ARG A 291 -23.56 3.22 10.38
N GLU A 292 -23.86 3.79 9.21
CA GLU A 292 -24.76 3.23 8.23
C GLU A 292 -23.95 2.87 6.97
N PRO A 293 -23.53 1.60 6.82
CA PRO A 293 -22.68 1.18 5.69
C PRO A 293 -23.33 1.40 4.31
N SER A 294 -24.64 1.46 4.22
CA SER A 294 -25.38 1.76 2.98
C SER A 294 -25.32 3.25 2.62
N ASN A 295 -24.98 4.14 3.56
CA ASN A 295 -24.90 5.58 3.37
C ASN A 295 -23.68 6.19 4.08
N PRO A 296 -22.45 5.86 3.70
CA PRO A 296 -21.23 6.43 4.27
C PRO A 296 -21.14 7.93 3.96
N VAL A 297 -20.74 8.73 4.96
CA VAL A 297 -20.70 10.20 4.86
C VAL A 297 -19.31 10.71 5.26
N SER A 298 -18.65 11.48 4.37
CA SER A 298 -17.42 12.18 4.72
C SER A 298 -17.70 13.27 5.75
N ILE A 299 -16.99 13.23 6.88
CA ILE A 299 -17.13 14.18 7.99
C ILE A 299 -15.92 15.10 8.13
N GLY A 300 -14.84 14.87 7.39
CA GLY A 300 -13.63 15.69 7.42
C GLY A 300 -12.46 15.04 6.68
N THR A 301 -11.31 15.69 6.79
CA THR A 301 -10.02 15.19 6.28
C THR A 301 -8.95 15.38 7.34
N LEU A 302 -7.88 14.58 7.29
CA LEU A 302 -6.70 14.84 8.10
C LEU A 302 -6.00 16.12 7.61
N PRO A 303 -5.34 16.89 8.52
CA PRO A 303 -4.57 18.06 8.14
C PRO A 303 -3.48 17.73 7.12
N THR A 304 -3.38 18.54 6.09
CA THR A 304 -2.28 18.47 5.11
C THR A 304 -1.01 19.05 5.73
N PRO A 305 0.16 18.38 5.62
CA PRO A 305 1.44 18.91 6.08
C PRO A 305 1.75 20.28 5.42
N ALA A 306 2.23 21.23 6.21
CA ALA A 306 2.44 22.62 5.77
C ALA A 306 3.72 23.26 6.37
N GLU A 307 4.67 22.47 6.87
CA GLU A 307 5.89 22.99 7.47
C GLU A 307 6.88 23.57 6.43
N GLU A 308 6.75 23.14 5.17
CA GLU A 308 7.49 23.65 4.02
C GLU A 308 6.61 23.58 2.76
N ASP A 309 7.06 24.16 1.65
CA ASP A 309 6.39 23.97 0.34
C ASP A 309 6.77 22.62 -0.27
N PHE A 310 6.04 21.58 0.15
CA PHE A 310 6.25 20.21 -0.34
C PHE A 310 5.92 20.05 -1.83
N CYS A 311 5.05 20.88 -2.41
CA CYS A 311 4.77 20.83 -3.85
C CYS A 311 5.97 21.32 -4.67
N ALA A 312 6.67 22.36 -4.21
CA ALA A 312 7.89 22.86 -4.85
C ALA A 312 9.13 22.01 -4.59
N LYS A 313 9.11 21.18 -3.53
CA LYS A 313 10.22 20.29 -3.17
C LYS A 313 10.58 19.28 -4.26
N GLY A 314 9.65 18.93 -5.11
CA GLY A 314 9.80 17.91 -6.15
C GLY A 314 9.21 16.58 -5.78
N ALA A 315 9.05 15.68 -6.77
CA ALA A 315 8.40 14.39 -6.66
C ALA A 315 6.95 14.47 -6.16
N LYS A 316 6.40 13.38 -5.63
CA LYS A 316 5.01 13.31 -5.17
C LYS A 316 4.87 13.91 -3.77
N PHE A 317 3.80 14.67 -3.55
CA PHE A 317 3.34 15.13 -2.26
C PHE A 317 1.89 14.72 -2.05
N GLY A 318 1.59 14.05 -0.97
CA GLY A 318 0.26 13.57 -0.60
C GLY A 318 0.32 12.27 0.20
N PRO A 319 -0.82 11.84 0.77
CA PRO A 319 -0.90 10.58 1.49
C PRO A 319 -0.63 9.38 0.57
N HIS A 320 -0.30 8.24 1.19
CA HIS A 320 -0.09 6.99 0.47
C HIS A 320 -0.62 5.82 1.31
N ASN A 321 0.22 5.16 2.12
CA ASN A 321 -0.21 4.08 3.00
C ASN A 321 -0.49 4.58 4.43
N LEU A 322 -1.39 3.88 5.08
CA LEU A 322 -1.67 4.01 6.51
C LEU A 322 -1.15 2.76 7.23
N HIS A 323 -0.72 2.92 8.47
CA HIS A 323 -0.55 1.75 9.34
C HIS A 323 -1.87 1.02 9.48
N GLU A 324 -1.89 -0.24 9.13
CA GLU A 324 -3.08 -1.09 9.20
C GLU A 324 -3.12 -1.81 10.55
N ASN A 325 -4.26 -1.72 11.25
CA ASN A 325 -4.49 -2.35 12.54
C ASN A 325 -4.54 -3.88 12.41
N ARG A 326 -3.39 -4.53 12.27
CA ARG A 326 -3.27 -5.98 12.09
C ARG A 326 -3.10 -6.70 13.42
N PRO A 327 -3.50 -7.98 13.53
CA PRO A 327 -3.09 -8.79 14.68
C PRO A 327 -1.55 -8.77 14.85
N GLY A 328 -1.10 -8.57 16.10
CA GLY A 328 0.33 -8.50 16.41
C GLY A 328 1.01 -7.15 16.16
N SER A 329 0.32 -6.18 15.55
CA SER A 329 0.78 -4.79 15.46
C SER A 329 0.12 -3.92 16.52
N MET A 330 0.55 -2.64 16.64
CA MET A 330 -0.19 -1.66 17.40
C MET A 330 -1.60 -1.54 16.83
N GLN A 331 -2.60 -1.65 17.69
CA GLN A 331 -4.00 -1.43 17.31
C GLN A 331 -4.51 -0.18 18.02
N THR A 332 -4.88 0.81 17.24
CA THR A 332 -5.35 2.09 17.75
C THR A 332 -6.50 2.62 16.91
N ASP A 333 -7.49 3.21 17.59
CA ASP A 333 -8.59 3.92 16.94
C ASP A 333 -8.42 5.45 17.07
N ASP A 334 -7.39 5.89 17.78
CA ASP A 334 -7.17 7.29 18.14
C ASP A 334 -6.01 7.95 17.38
N LEU A 335 -5.04 7.13 16.96
CA LEU A 335 -3.88 7.61 16.20
C LEU A 335 -3.87 7.01 14.79
N ILE A 336 -3.60 7.87 13.81
CA ILE A 336 -3.36 7.45 12.43
C ILE A 336 -1.89 7.73 12.08
N PHE A 337 -1.18 6.68 11.70
CA PHE A 337 0.17 6.79 11.17
C PHE A 337 0.07 6.69 9.65
N ALA A 338 0.51 7.72 8.95
CA ALA A 338 0.37 7.85 7.50
C ALA A 338 1.69 8.20 6.84
N THR A 339 2.01 7.57 5.73
CA THR A 339 3.08 8.02 4.86
C THR A 339 2.56 9.11 3.92
N TYR A 340 3.43 10.08 3.63
CA TYR A 340 3.06 11.28 2.87
C TYR A 340 4.10 11.61 1.79
N HIS A 341 4.58 10.57 1.09
CA HIS A 341 5.62 10.66 0.05
C HIS A 341 6.80 11.56 0.46
N ASN A 342 7.02 12.73 -0.19
CA ASN A 342 8.14 13.63 0.08
C ASN A 342 8.02 14.39 1.42
N ALA A 343 6.89 14.28 2.10
CA ALA A 343 6.68 14.80 3.45
C ALA A 343 6.87 13.75 4.56
N GLY A 344 7.29 12.53 4.24
CA GLY A 344 7.69 11.52 5.22
C GLY A 344 6.53 10.86 5.96
N LEU A 345 6.75 10.52 7.22
CA LEU A 345 5.75 9.96 8.14
C LEU A 345 4.99 11.08 8.85
N ARG A 346 3.69 10.91 8.98
CA ARG A 346 2.78 11.80 9.73
C ARG A 346 1.99 10.99 10.75
N ILE A 347 1.77 11.59 11.92
CA ILE A 347 0.99 10.99 13.01
C ILE A 347 -0.12 11.95 13.39
N TYR A 348 -1.34 11.46 13.36
CA TYR A 348 -2.53 12.28 13.63
C TYR A 348 -3.32 11.73 14.80
N ASP A 349 -3.76 12.61 15.69
CA ASP A 349 -4.75 12.34 16.72
C ASP A 349 -6.15 12.60 16.15
N ILE A 350 -6.97 11.57 16.14
CA ILE A 350 -8.36 11.60 15.67
C ILE A 350 -9.37 11.30 16.80
N ARG A 351 -9.00 11.44 18.08
CA ARG A 351 -9.95 11.30 19.19
C ARG A 351 -11.19 12.15 18.99
N ASN A 352 -11.01 13.38 18.51
CA ASN A 352 -12.11 14.14 17.93
C ASN A 352 -12.00 14.11 16.39
N PRO A 353 -12.79 13.28 15.68
CA PRO A 353 -12.67 13.14 14.22
C PRO A 353 -13.14 14.38 13.45
N LEU A 354 -13.86 15.30 14.09
CA LEU A 354 -14.25 16.59 13.50
C LEU A 354 -13.15 17.67 13.63
N GLN A 355 -12.12 17.41 14.43
CA GLN A 355 -10.98 18.30 14.66
C GLN A 355 -9.68 17.48 14.77
N PRO A 356 -9.31 16.72 13.73
CA PRO A 356 -8.09 15.93 13.76
C PRO A 356 -6.86 16.84 13.83
N ARG A 357 -5.79 16.39 14.50
CA ARG A 357 -4.56 17.18 14.69
C ARG A 357 -3.33 16.35 14.36
N GLN A 358 -2.37 16.96 13.68
CA GLN A 358 -1.03 16.36 13.57
C GLN A 358 -0.35 16.44 14.94
N VAL A 359 0.12 15.31 15.45
CA VAL A 359 0.78 15.20 16.76
C VAL A 359 2.21 14.71 16.68
N GLY A 360 2.67 14.34 15.49
CA GLY A 360 4.05 13.96 15.26
C GLY A 360 4.37 13.83 13.78
N TYR A 361 5.67 13.89 13.44
CA TYR A 361 6.14 13.61 12.09
C TYR A 361 7.63 13.26 12.09
N PHE A 362 8.05 12.61 11.01
CA PHE A 362 9.44 12.39 10.67
C PHE A 362 9.60 12.52 9.15
N VAL A 363 10.44 13.45 8.71
CA VAL A 363 10.83 13.61 7.31
C VAL A 363 12.28 13.15 7.17
N PRO A 364 12.53 12.02 6.49
CA PRO A 364 13.90 11.57 6.23
C PRO A 364 14.71 12.58 5.43
N PRO A 365 16.06 12.55 5.52
CA PRO A 365 16.92 13.35 4.65
C PRO A 365 16.80 12.91 3.20
N ALA A 366 17.17 13.78 2.26
CA ALA A 366 17.26 13.41 0.85
C ALA A 366 18.11 12.13 0.66
N PRO A 367 17.71 11.20 -0.22
CA PRO A 367 18.44 9.96 -0.43
C PRO A 367 19.85 10.24 -1.02
N GLU A 368 20.82 9.44 -0.63
CA GLU A 368 22.21 9.58 -1.15
C GLU A 368 22.26 9.29 -2.65
N ARG A 369 21.50 8.28 -3.08
CA ARG A 369 21.37 7.86 -4.49
C ARG A 369 19.90 7.65 -4.85
N ILE A 370 19.58 7.76 -6.13
CA ILE A 370 18.27 7.43 -6.68
C ILE A 370 18.34 6.04 -7.30
N VAL A 371 17.43 5.15 -6.90
CA VAL A 371 17.22 3.81 -7.47
C VAL A 371 15.89 3.72 -8.19
N ASP A 372 15.06 4.73 -8.07
CA ASP A 372 13.77 4.87 -8.75
C ASP A 372 13.97 4.88 -10.27
N GLN A 373 13.38 3.89 -10.96
CA GLN A 373 13.49 3.72 -12.41
C GLN A 373 12.44 4.52 -13.18
N ARG A 374 11.56 5.23 -12.49
CA ARG A 374 10.55 6.09 -13.13
C ARG A 374 11.20 7.30 -13.79
N PRO A 375 10.53 7.89 -14.83
CA PRO A 375 11.13 9.01 -15.55
C PRO A 375 11.36 10.23 -14.65
N ASN A 376 12.53 10.86 -14.83
CA ASN A 376 12.95 12.09 -14.16
C ASN A 376 12.74 12.10 -12.64
N PRO A 377 13.29 11.11 -11.90
CA PRO A 377 13.10 11.04 -10.46
C PRO A 377 13.83 12.22 -9.78
N ALA A 378 13.12 12.96 -8.93
CA ALA A 378 13.74 13.99 -8.12
C ALA A 378 14.56 13.34 -6.98
N LYS A 379 15.67 13.99 -6.59
CA LYS A 379 16.50 13.55 -5.44
C LYS A 379 15.84 13.92 -4.11
N VAL A 380 14.65 13.35 -3.88
CA VAL A 380 13.80 13.59 -2.71
C VAL A 380 13.30 12.25 -2.20
N ILE A 381 13.09 12.14 -0.90
CA ILE A 381 12.46 10.94 -0.30
C ILE A 381 11.04 10.74 -0.83
N GLN A 382 10.63 9.49 -0.90
CA GLN A 382 9.27 9.08 -1.22
C GLN A 382 8.85 7.99 -0.24
N SER A 383 8.51 8.41 0.98
CA SER A 383 8.08 7.50 2.05
C SER A 383 6.85 6.73 1.63
N CYS A 384 6.90 5.41 1.74
CA CYS A 384 5.99 4.51 1.05
C CYS A 384 5.02 3.79 1.98
N ASP A 385 5.51 3.14 3.02
CA ASP A 385 4.69 2.38 3.95
C ASP A 385 5.18 2.54 5.40
N VAL A 386 4.29 2.30 6.35
CA VAL A 386 4.60 2.31 7.78
C VAL A 386 3.94 1.15 8.50
N PHE A 387 4.72 0.40 9.25
CA PHE A 387 4.26 -0.58 10.23
C PHE A 387 4.60 -0.10 11.63
N VAL A 388 3.68 -0.21 12.57
CA VAL A 388 3.93 0.09 13.99
C VAL A 388 3.76 -1.18 14.80
N ASP A 389 4.78 -1.60 15.53
CA ASP A 389 4.70 -2.79 16.37
C ASP A 389 3.96 -2.52 17.68
N SER A 390 3.69 -3.58 18.44
CA SER A 390 2.99 -3.50 19.72
C SER A 390 3.72 -2.68 20.81
N ASN A 391 5.02 -2.37 20.59
CA ASN A 391 5.83 -1.55 21.49
C ASN A 391 5.90 -0.08 21.03
N GLY A 392 5.21 0.30 19.96
CA GLY A 392 5.23 1.65 19.41
C GLY A 392 6.47 1.97 18.57
N ILE A 393 7.24 0.96 18.16
CA ILE A 393 8.33 1.13 17.20
C ILE A 393 7.73 1.16 15.80
N MET A 394 8.10 2.19 15.04
CA MET A 394 7.63 2.42 13.69
C MET A 394 8.70 2.04 12.69
N TYR A 395 8.31 1.31 11.67
CA TYR A 395 9.14 0.86 10.55
C TYR A 395 8.64 1.56 9.29
N LEU A 396 9.40 2.54 8.81
CA LEU A 396 9.06 3.38 7.68
C LEU A 396 9.91 3.02 6.48
N THR A 397 9.31 2.64 5.37
CA THR A 397 10.00 2.40 4.10
C THR A 397 9.99 3.62 3.20
N ASP A 398 10.98 3.69 2.32
CA ASP A 398 11.12 4.71 1.30
C ASP A 398 11.58 4.10 -0.01
N THR A 399 11.17 4.65 -1.15
CA THR A 399 11.51 4.10 -2.48
C THR A 399 12.94 4.37 -2.93
N ASN A 400 13.74 5.12 -2.15
CA ASN A 400 15.14 5.43 -2.46
C ASN A 400 16.05 5.44 -1.22
N ALA A 401 15.46 5.47 0.00
CA ALA A 401 16.21 5.75 1.20
C ALA A 401 16.24 4.57 2.19
N GLY A 402 15.57 3.47 1.89
CA GLY A 402 15.60 2.25 2.68
C GLY A 402 14.55 2.22 3.81
N LEU A 403 14.89 1.50 4.88
CA LEU A 403 14.06 1.33 6.08
C LEU A 403 14.56 2.26 7.18
N TYR A 404 13.68 3.11 7.70
CA TYR A 404 13.89 3.88 8.92
C TYR A 404 13.18 3.23 10.08
N ILE A 405 13.84 3.11 11.23
CA ILE A 405 13.26 2.60 12.47
C ILE A 405 13.16 3.77 13.45
N LEU A 406 11.97 4.01 13.91
CA LEU A 406 11.57 5.21 14.63
C LEU A 406 10.78 4.83 15.89
N GLN A 407 10.65 5.76 16.82
CA GLN A 407 9.77 5.60 17.99
C GLN A 407 8.94 6.85 18.19
N TYR A 408 7.62 6.68 18.36
CA TYR A 408 6.73 7.77 18.73
C TYR A 408 6.94 8.14 20.21
N GLU A 409 7.08 9.44 20.49
CA GLU A 409 7.33 9.97 21.83
C GLU A 409 6.15 10.81 22.35
N GLY A 410 5.05 10.89 21.59
CA GLY A 410 3.83 11.53 22.03
C GLY A 410 3.05 10.68 23.04
N GLN A 411 2.27 11.36 23.91
CA GLN A 411 1.38 10.73 24.91
C GLN A 411 -0.01 10.49 24.35
#